data_57536045719154c3c168eeb18d02b575
#
_entry.id   57536045719154c3c168eeb18d02b575
#
_cell.length_a   1.000
_cell.length_b   1.000
_cell.length_c   1.000
_cell.angle_alpha   90.00
_cell.angle_beta   90.00
_cell.angle_gamma   90.00
#
_symmetry.space_group_name_H-M   'P 1'
#
loop_
_entity.id
_entity.type
_entity.pdbx_description
1 polymer ?
#
loop_
_entity_poly.entity_id
_entity_poly.type
_entity_poly.pdbx_seq_one_letter_code
_entity_poly.pdbx_strand_id
1 'polypeptide(L)'
;MKLTLAILLLVVSASAQEFVAPGSGLPDSPSHQRFWTLETKIDTGILAGFVATDAITTQRGLARGFREANPIERPFVTRGAGGAAAGAALSFGAGLGTAYLFHKTNHHKAERISMRLFIGMEGFAMAHNFATLH
;
A
#
# COMPACT_ATOMS: atom_id res chain seq x y z
N MET A 1 -1.34 -3.50 18.46
CA MET A 1 -1.37 -2.04 18.19
C MET A 1 0.00 -1.39 17.99
N LYS A 2 1.04 -1.80 18.69
CA LYS A 2 2.39 -1.19 18.55
C LYS A 2 3.18 -1.66 17.32
N LEU A 3 2.88 -2.83 16.78
CA LEU A 3 3.66 -3.44 15.70
C LEU A 3 3.40 -2.83 14.32
N THR A 4 2.14 -2.53 14.00
CA THR A 4 1.75 -1.97 12.69
C THR A 4 2.22 -0.53 12.52
N LEU A 5 2.14 0.26 13.59
CA LEU A 5 2.67 1.63 13.60
C LEU A 5 4.20 1.64 13.54
N ALA A 6 4.86 0.66 14.19
CA ALA A 6 6.32 0.50 14.14
C ALA A 6 6.82 0.13 12.75
N ILE A 7 6.09 -0.70 12.00
CA ILE A 7 6.45 -1.07 10.62
C ILE A 7 6.32 0.14 9.70
N LEU A 8 5.29 0.97 9.85
CA LEU A 8 5.12 2.18 9.07
C LEU A 8 6.23 3.21 9.34
N LEU A 9 6.64 3.36 10.63
CA LEU A 9 7.74 4.24 11.03
C LEU A 9 9.12 3.70 10.60
N LEU A 10 9.32 2.39 10.58
CA LEU A 10 10.58 1.77 10.15
C LEU A 10 10.82 1.95 8.65
N VAL A 11 9.76 1.93 7.84
CA VAL A 11 9.85 2.17 6.39
C VAL A 11 10.28 3.61 6.09
N VAL A 12 9.84 4.57 6.90
CA VAL A 12 10.25 5.98 6.75
C VAL A 12 11.71 6.19 7.19
N SER A 13 12.18 5.46 8.21
CA SER A 13 13.54 5.61 8.73
C SER A 13 14.61 4.95 7.84
N ALA A 14 14.27 3.86 7.14
CA ALA A 14 15.20 3.16 6.26
C ALA A 14 15.53 3.93 4.97
N SER A 15 14.74 4.94 4.63
CA SER A 15 14.94 5.76 3.42
C SER A 15 16.02 6.85 3.58
N ALA A 16 16.52 7.09 4.80
CA ALA A 16 17.40 8.21 5.10
C ALA A 16 18.89 7.94 4.91
N GLN A 17 19.28 6.72 4.57
CA GLN A 17 20.69 6.38 4.35
C GLN A 17 20.95 5.99 2.89
N GLU A 18 21.00 6.98 2.01
CA GLU A 18 21.67 6.79 0.73
C GLU A 18 23.18 6.74 0.95
N PHE A 19 23.75 5.54 0.87
CA PHE A 19 25.19 5.36 0.77
C PHE A 19 25.63 5.85 -0.60
N VAL A 20 26.14 7.07 -0.67
CA VAL A 20 26.78 7.61 -1.88
C VAL A 20 28.12 6.90 -2.07
N ALA A 21 28.16 5.93 -2.98
CA ALA A 21 29.42 5.38 -3.44
C ALA A 21 30.18 6.45 -4.26
N PRO A 22 31.45 6.74 -3.97
CA PRO A 22 32.22 7.67 -4.76
C PRO A 22 32.66 6.98 -6.06
N GLY A 23 32.26 7.53 -7.20
CA GLY A 23 32.96 7.25 -8.46
C GLY A 23 32.12 6.66 -9.58
N SER A 24 31.49 7.55 -10.31
CA SER A 24 31.55 7.62 -11.78
C SER A 24 30.82 8.90 -12.19
N GLY A 25 31.62 9.92 -12.44
CA GLY A 25 31.11 11.23 -12.78
C GLY A 25 30.53 11.29 -14.18
N LEU A 26 29.24 11.29 -14.26
CA LEU A 26 28.43 12.08 -15.17
C LEU A 26 27.21 12.48 -14.34
N PRO A 27 26.88 13.77 -14.24
CA PRO A 27 25.61 14.15 -13.63
C PRO A 27 24.52 13.47 -14.44
N ASP A 28 23.79 12.55 -13.80
CA ASP A 28 22.55 12.06 -14.36
C ASP A 28 21.72 13.28 -14.74
N SER A 29 21.49 13.44 -16.04
CA SER A 29 20.48 14.38 -16.51
C SER A 29 19.25 14.18 -15.65
N PRO A 30 18.63 15.23 -15.10
CA PRO A 30 17.37 15.07 -14.41
C PRO A 30 16.37 14.53 -15.43
N SER A 31 16.35 13.23 -15.59
CA SER A 31 15.31 12.58 -16.34
C SER A 31 14.04 12.87 -15.57
N HIS A 32 13.17 13.71 -16.14
CA HIS A 32 11.79 13.84 -15.69
C HIS A 32 11.13 12.47 -15.87
N GLN A 33 11.42 11.54 -14.96
CA GLN A 33 10.81 10.23 -14.97
C GLN A 33 9.32 10.44 -14.76
N ARG A 34 8.54 9.96 -15.72
CA ARG A 34 7.08 10.05 -15.59
C ARG A 34 6.64 9.10 -14.49
N PHE A 35 5.82 9.57 -13.55
CA PHE A 35 5.21 8.71 -12.54
C PHE A 35 4.46 7.53 -13.16
N TRP A 36 3.67 7.79 -14.20
CA TRP A 36 2.88 6.78 -14.91
C TRP A 36 3.70 5.98 -15.92
N THR A 37 4.67 5.22 -15.43
CA THR A 37 5.38 4.19 -16.21
C THR A 37 4.49 2.96 -16.38
N LEU A 38 4.89 2.02 -17.24
CA LEU A 38 4.19 0.74 -17.35
C LEU A 38 4.21 -0.03 -16.01
N GLU A 39 5.35 -0.03 -15.32
CA GLU A 39 5.51 -0.62 -13.98
C GLU A 39 4.50 -0.03 -13.00
N THR A 40 4.47 1.30 -12.85
CA THR A 40 3.53 1.97 -11.93
C THR A 40 2.07 1.69 -12.27
N LYS A 41 1.72 1.60 -13.55
CA LYS A 41 0.35 1.25 -13.98
C LYS A 41 -0.02 -0.18 -13.59
N ILE A 42 0.89 -1.13 -13.78
CA ILE A 42 0.68 -2.53 -13.40
C ILE A 42 0.54 -2.63 -11.87
N ASP A 43 1.47 -2.05 -11.12
CA ASP A 43 1.45 -2.07 -9.66
C ASP A 43 0.16 -1.41 -9.11
N THR A 44 -0.27 -0.29 -9.70
CA THR A 44 -1.54 0.38 -9.35
C THR A 44 -2.74 -0.52 -9.62
N GLY A 45 -2.75 -1.24 -10.75
CA GLY A 45 -3.81 -2.20 -11.08
C GLY A 45 -3.86 -3.37 -10.10
N ILE A 46 -2.70 -3.92 -9.73
CA ILE A 46 -2.60 -5.00 -8.74
C ILE A 46 -3.09 -4.51 -7.36
N LEU A 47 -2.62 -3.34 -6.91
CA LEU A 47 -3.05 -2.73 -5.65
C LEU A 47 -4.57 -2.54 -5.63
N ALA A 48 -5.15 -1.97 -6.69
CA ALA A 48 -6.59 -1.78 -6.80
C ALA A 48 -7.37 -3.10 -6.72
N GLY A 49 -6.87 -4.14 -7.41
CA GLY A 49 -7.46 -5.47 -7.38
C GLY A 49 -7.44 -6.10 -5.98
N PHE A 50 -6.31 -6.01 -5.28
CA PHE A 50 -6.19 -6.55 -3.92
C PHE A 50 -7.06 -5.80 -2.93
N VAL A 51 -7.02 -4.48 -2.92
CA VAL A 51 -7.87 -3.64 -2.04
C VAL A 51 -9.36 -3.92 -2.27
N ALA A 52 -9.80 -4.01 -3.52
CA ALA A 52 -11.20 -4.32 -3.83
C ALA A 52 -11.59 -5.73 -3.36
N THR A 53 -10.72 -6.71 -3.58
CA THR A 53 -10.96 -8.10 -3.17
C THR A 53 -10.97 -8.22 -1.66
N ASP A 54 -10.05 -7.55 -0.97
CA ASP A 54 -10.02 -7.50 0.49
C ASP A 54 -11.32 -6.93 1.06
N ALA A 55 -11.77 -5.79 0.56
CA ALA A 55 -13.03 -5.17 0.99
C ALA A 55 -14.24 -6.10 0.80
N ILE A 56 -14.31 -6.83 -0.34
CA ILE A 56 -15.38 -7.78 -0.63
C ILE A 56 -15.33 -8.98 0.32
N THR A 57 -14.15 -9.55 0.53
CA THR A 57 -13.97 -10.73 1.38
C THR A 57 -14.22 -10.39 2.85
N THR A 58 -13.77 -9.23 3.31
CA THR A 58 -14.07 -8.72 4.65
C THR A 58 -15.57 -8.55 4.87
N GLN A 59 -16.31 -7.95 3.93
CA GLN A 59 -17.76 -7.83 4.05
C GLN A 59 -18.47 -9.20 4.09
N ARG A 60 -18.00 -10.17 3.30
CA ARG A 60 -18.53 -11.55 3.35
C ARG A 60 -18.25 -12.22 4.70
N GLY A 61 -17.06 -11.99 5.26
CA GLY A 61 -16.70 -12.48 6.59
C GLY A 61 -17.61 -11.90 7.67
N LEU A 62 -17.79 -10.59 7.67
CA LEU A 62 -18.67 -9.91 8.62
C LEU A 62 -20.11 -10.42 8.53
N ALA A 63 -20.64 -10.66 7.32
CA ALA A 63 -21.97 -11.23 7.10
C ALA A 63 -22.10 -12.66 7.67
N ARG A 64 -21.00 -13.39 7.82
CA ARG A 64 -20.93 -14.72 8.44
C ARG A 64 -20.66 -14.68 9.96
N GLY A 65 -20.60 -13.49 10.56
CA GLY A 65 -20.38 -13.31 11.99
C GLY A 65 -18.91 -13.19 12.41
N PHE A 66 -17.95 -13.13 11.47
CA PHE A 66 -16.57 -12.83 11.80
C PHE A 66 -16.41 -11.39 12.27
N ARG A 67 -15.35 -11.12 13.04
CA ARG A 67 -15.05 -9.76 13.52
C ARG A 67 -13.79 -9.27 12.82
N GLU A 68 -13.85 -8.01 12.36
CA GLU A 68 -12.66 -7.35 11.84
C GLU A 68 -11.62 -7.18 12.94
N ALA A 69 -10.43 -7.73 12.69
CA ALA A 69 -9.30 -7.70 13.62
C ALA A 69 -8.48 -6.42 13.49
N ASN A 70 -8.46 -5.80 12.30
CA ASN A 70 -7.73 -4.58 12.05
C ASN A 70 -8.44 -3.37 12.68
N PRO A 71 -7.87 -2.74 13.73
CA PRO A 71 -8.52 -1.64 14.43
C PRO A 71 -8.66 -0.38 13.57
N ILE A 72 -7.86 -0.25 12.51
CA ILE A 72 -7.90 0.90 11.59
C ILE A 72 -9.06 0.75 10.61
N GLU A 73 -9.29 -0.45 10.10
CA GLU A 73 -10.35 -0.74 9.12
C GLU A 73 -11.72 -0.93 9.76
N ARG A 74 -11.73 -1.46 10.98
CA ARG A 74 -12.96 -1.77 11.70
C ARG A 74 -14.03 -0.67 11.68
N PRO A 75 -13.71 0.63 11.93
CA PRO A 75 -14.73 1.69 11.88
C PRO A 75 -15.31 1.92 10.48
N PHE A 76 -14.62 1.51 9.44
CA PHE A 76 -15.11 1.60 8.06
C PHE A 76 -15.97 0.40 7.70
N VAL A 77 -15.44 -0.81 7.84
CA VAL A 77 -16.09 -2.03 7.37
C VAL A 77 -17.35 -2.38 8.15
N THR A 78 -17.47 -1.97 9.42
CA THR A 78 -18.66 -2.16 10.24
C THR A 78 -19.82 -1.23 9.87
N ARG A 79 -19.60 -0.23 9.00
CA ARG A 79 -20.63 0.66 8.44
C ARG A 79 -21.24 0.11 7.14
N GLY A 80 -21.05 -1.17 6.85
CA GLY A 80 -21.56 -1.83 5.65
C GLY A 80 -20.78 -1.49 4.39
N ALA A 81 -21.37 -1.76 3.23
CA ALA A 81 -20.70 -1.65 1.94
C ALA A 81 -20.14 -0.25 1.64
N GLY A 82 -20.86 0.81 2.03
CA GLY A 82 -20.41 2.19 1.84
C GLY A 82 -19.16 2.51 2.67
N GLY A 83 -19.12 2.06 3.91
CA GLY A 83 -17.97 2.20 4.78
C GLY A 83 -16.78 1.37 4.27
N ALA A 84 -17.00 0.14 3.85
CA ALA A 84 -15.95 -0.69 3.25
C ALA A 84 -15.37 -0.05 1.99
N ALA A 85 -16.20 0.51 1.11
CA ALA A 85 -15.75 1.25 -0.05
C ALA A 85 -14.90 2.47 0.30
N ALA A 86 -15.29 3.21 1.36
CA ALA A 86 -14.52 4.34 1.85
C ALA A 86 -13.15 3.91 2.42
N GLY A 87 -13.11 2.82 3.21
CA GLY A 87 -11.87 2.23 3.72
C GLY A 87 -10.95 1.78 2.59
N ALA A 88 -11.49 1.08 1.61
CA ALA A 88 -10.76 0.64 0.41
C ALA A 88 -10.18 1.83 -0.38
N ALA A 89 -10.97 2.89 -0.57
CA ALA A 89 -10.48 4.11 -1.25
C ALA A 89 -9.36 4.80 -0.47
N LEU A 90 -9.42 4.82 0.85
CA LEU A 90 -8.37 5.37 1.71
C LEU A 90 -7.10 4.51 1.65
N SER A 91 -7.20 3.20 1.71
CA SER A 91 -6.05 2.28 1.61
C SER A 91 -5.36 2.42 0.25
N PHE A 92 -6.13 2.37 -0.83
CA PHE A 92 -5.64 2.60 -2.18
C PHE A 92 -4.98 3.97 -2.33
N GLY A 93 -5.66 5.03 -1.85
CA GLY A 93 -5.17 6.41 -1.90
C GLY A 93 -3.89 6.60 -1.09
N ALA A 94 -3.77 5.95 0.07
CA ALA A 94 -2.56 5.98 0.89
C ALA A 94 -1.37 5.35 0.16
N GLY A 95 -1.57 4.17 -0.46
CA GLY A 95 -0.52 3.49 -1.22
C GLY A 95 -0.04 4.30 -2.42
N LEU A 96 -0.97 4.72 -3.28
CA LEU A 96 -0.67 5.51 -4.47
C LEU A 96 -0.12 6.90 -4.12
N GLY A 97 -0.71 7.57 -3.11
CA GLY A 97 -0.27 8.88 -2.64
C GLY A 97 1.13 8.87 -2.06
N THR A 98 1.48 7.85 -1.28
CA THR A 98 2.83 7.67 -0.73
C THR A 98 3.86 7.48 -1.85
N ALA A 99 3.56 6.62 -2.81
CA ALA A 99 4.43 6.42 -3.98
C ALA A 99 4.59 7.72 -4.78
N TYR A 100 3.51 8.47 -4.99
CA TYR A 100 3.54 9.74 -5.69
C TYR A 100 4.36 10.81 -4.95
N LEU A 101 4.28 10.86 -3.62
CA LEU A 101 5.11 11.78 -2.81
C LEU A 101 6.59 11.47 -2.95
N PHE A 102 6.99 10.19 -2.90
CA PHE A 102 8.37 9.79 -3.15
C PHE A 102 8.82 10.13 -4.58
N HIS A 103 7.96 9.95 -5.56
CA HIS A 103 8.23 10.37 -6.93
C HIS A 103 8.51 11.87 -7.02
N LYS A 104 7.65 12.69 -6.43
CA LYS A 104 7.80 14.17 -6.40
C LYS A 104 9.08 14.64 -5.71
N THR A 105 9.58 13.87 -4.77
CA THR A 105 10.82 14.17 -4.04
C THR A 105 12.05 13.49 -4.66
N ASN A 106 11.92 12.92 -5.86
CA ASN A 106 12.98 12.20 -6.60
C ASN A 106 13.54 10.96 -5.87
N HIS A 107 12.75 10.35 -4.95
CA HIS A 107 13.12 9.14 -4.23
C HIS A 107 12.56 7.89 -4.95
N HIS A 108 12.94 7.67 -6.20
CA HIS A 108 12.35 6.63 -7.06
C HIS A 108 12.51 5.20 -6.52
N LYS A 109 13.56 4.93 -5.74
CA LYS A 109 13.70 3.64 -5.06
C LYS A 109 12.64 3.47 -3.97
N ALA A 110 12.42 4.51 -3.16
CA ALA A 110 11.39 4.50 -2.11
C ALA A 110 9.97 4.45 -2.71
N GLU A 111 9.73 5.13 -3.83
CA GLU A 111 8.49 5.05 -4.61
C GLU A 111 8.13 3.59 -4.93
N ARG A 112 9.04 2.83 -5.53
CA ARG A 112 8.82 1.42 -5.88
C ARG A 112 8.67 0.51 -4.66
N ILE A 113 9.50 0.73 -3.65
CA ILE A 113 9.44 -0.06 -2.42
C ILE A 113 8.11 0.17 -1.71
N SER A 114 7.67 1.42 -1.54
CA SER A 114 6.42 1.73 -0.87
C SER A 114 5.22 1.12 -1.60
N MET A 115 5.15 1.24 -2.92
CA MET A 115 4.08 0.63 -3.72
C MET A 115 4.01 -0.89 -3.50
N ARG A 116 5.15 -1.58 -3.58
CA ARG A 116 5.22 -3.04 -3.38
C ARG A 116 4.90 -3.47 -1.95
N LEU A 117 5.23 -2.65 -0.96
CA LEU A 117 4.85 -2.89 0.42
C LEU A 117 3.32 -2.81 0.60
N PHE A 118 2.67 -1.80 0.04
CA PHE A 118 1.21 -1.72 0.07
C PHE A 118 0.56 -2.91 -0.64
N ILE A 119 1.05 -3.28 -1.82
CA ILE A 119 0.59 -4.48 -2.54
C ILE A 119 0.76 -5.74 -1.68
N GLY A 120 1.91 -5.90 -1.03
CA GLY A 120 2.18 -7.04 -0.15
C GLY A 120 1.26 -7.09 1.07
N MET A 121 0.99 -5.95 1.69
CA MET A 121 0.08 -5.86 2.84
C MET A 121 -1.35 -6.21 2.46
N GLU A 122 -1.87 -5.64 1.38
CA GLU A 122 -3.22 -5.93 0.88
C GLU A 122 -3.34 -7.38 0.38
N GLY A 123 -2.32 -7.88 -0.31
CA GLY A 123 -2.28 -9.28 -0.73
C GLY A 123 -2.28 -10.26 0.43
N PHE A 124 -1.58 -9.93 1.53
CA PHE A 124 -1.60 -10.72 2.75
C PHE A 124 -2.98 -10.69 3.42
N ALA A 125 -3.60 -9.51 3.56
CA ALA A 125 -4.94 -9.36 4.13
C ALA A 125 -5.96 -10.17 3.33
N MET A 126 -5.95 -10.04 2.01
CA MET A 126 -6.79 -10.80 1.10
C MET A 126 -6.59 -12.31 1.27
N ALA A 127 -5.34 -12.80 1.30
CA ALA A 127 -5.03 -14.22 1.46
C ALA A 127 -5.51 -14.75 2.82
N HIS A 128 -5.33 -13.97 3.89
CA HIS A 128 -5.82 -14.30 5.21
C HIS A 128 -7.34 -14.42 5.24
N ASN A 129 -8.05 -13.47 4.62
CA ASN A 129 -9.50 -13.52 4.53
C ASN A 129 -10.00 -14.74 3.77
N PHE A 130 -9.36 -15.11 2.67
CA PHE A 130 -9.70 -16.35 1.95
C PHE A 130 -9.49 -17.58 2.81
N ALA A 131 -8.39 -17.67 3.55
CA ALA A 131 -8.11 -18.82 4.41
C ALA A 131 -9.12 -18.96 5.57
N THR A 132 -9.68 -17.85 6.05
CA THR A 132 -10.65 -17.85 7.17
C THR A 132 -12.10 -18.07 6.70
N LEU A 133 -12.40 -17.81 5.43
CA LEU A 133 -13.75 -17.97 4.87
C LEU A 133 -14.07 -19.45 4.50
N HIS A 134 -13.07 -20.29 4.44
CA HIS A 134 -13.19 -21.72 4.11
C HIS A 134 -12.94 -22.59 5.34
#